data_a6baae2abb04792279561af483e71bc3
#
_entry.id   a6baae2abb04792279561af483e71bc3
#
_cell.length_a   1.000
_cell.length_b   1.000
_cell.length_c   1.000
_cell.angle_alpha   90.00
_cell.angle_beta   90.00
_cell.angle_gamma   90.00
#
_symmetry.space_group_name_H-M   'P 1'
#
loop_
_entity.id
_entity.type
_entity.pdbx_description
1 polymer ?
#
loop_
_entity_poly.entity_id
_entity_poly.type
_entity_poly.pdbx_seq_one_letter_code
_entity_poly.pdbx_strand_id
1 'polypeptide(L)'
;MLIQVVDYSDENYPEMMAITEKTLREVGITNIPMIEAYNKADLREGTRYPEINGQRLVYSARDKRSLQALTDLIKANLFGQDEEHTYLIPFDQGQLVNYLNQETVVKTTDYTEHGTRITAVVNPVQKVSWHGLR
;
A
#
# COMPACT_ATOMS: atom_id res chain seq x y z
N MET A 1 -0.79 1.38 6.43
CA MET A 1 0.11 2.37 5.77
C MET A 1 -0.12 3.75 6.34
N LEU A 2 0.95 4.50 6.56
CA LEU A 2 0.88 5.87 7.03
C LEU A 2 1.35 6.81 5.92
N ILE A 3 0.76 7.99 5.87
CA ILE A 3 1.19 9.06 4.97
C ILE A 3 1.48 10.27 5.85
N GLN A 4 2.74 10.67 5.91
CA GLN A 4 3.15 11.88 6.60
C GLN A 4 3.19 13.03 5.61
N VAL A 5 2.29 13.99 5.75
CA VAL A 5 2.26 15.18 4.90
C VAL A 5 3.09 16.27 5.56
N VAL A 6 4.07 16.76 4.83
CA VAL A 6 5.03 17.75 5.31
C VAL A 6 4.86 19.04 4.51
N ASP A 7 4.84 20.18 5.19
CA ASP A 7 4.89 21.49 4.52
C ASP A 7 6.34 21.78 4.13
N TYR A 8 6.67 21.55 2.86
CA TYR A 8 8.04 21.70 2.36
C TYR A 8 8.47 23.17 2.26
N SER A 9 7.54 24.11 2.33
CA SER A 9 7.83 25.55 2.36
C SER A 9 8.25 26.06 3.75
N ASP A 10 7.98 25.28 4.81
CA ASP A 10 8.36 25.60 6.18
C ASP A 10 9.81 25.22 6.43
N GLU A 11 10.65 26.17 6.83
CA GLU A 11 12.06 25.94 7.13
C GLU A 11 12.28 24.96 8.30
N ASN A 12 11.30 24.86 9.19
CA ASN A 12 11.34 23.98 10.36
C ASN A 12 10.79 22.57 10.09
N TYR A 13 10.53 22.21 8.83
CA TYR A 13 9.94 20.91 8.53
C TYR A 13 10.74 19.70 9.06
N PRO A 14 12.09 19.72 9.09
CA PRO A 14 12.83 18.58 9.65
C PRO A 14 12.58 18.38 11.15
N GLU A 15 12.41 19.46 11.91
CA GLU A 15 12.07 19.37 13.33
C GLU A 15 10.67 18.80 13.55
N MET A 16 9.72 19.24 12.73
CA MET A 16 8.34 18.74 12.78
C MET A 16 8.30 17.23 12.48
N MET A 17 9.06 16.80 11.50
CA MET A 17 9.17 15.36 11.14
C MET A 17 9.76 14.55 12.28
N ALA A 18 10.82 15.06 12.93
CA ALA A 18 11.44 14.37 14.05
C ALA A 18 10.49 14.19 15.22
N ILE A 19 9.66 15.21 15.51
CA ILE A 19 8.64 15.14 16.56
C ILE A 19 7.61 14.07 16.22
N THR A 20 7.14 14.04 14.98
CA THR A 20 6.18 13.04 14.53
C THR A 20 6.73 11.61 14.67
N GLU A 21 7.97 11.37 14.23
CA GLU A 21 8.62 10.07 14.37
C GLU A 21 8.73 9.63 15.83
N LYS A 22 9.12 10.56 16.70
CA LYS A 22 9.22 10.29 18.13
C LYS A 22 7.87 9.91 18.72
N THR A 23 6.82 10.64 18.37
CA THR A 23 5.47 10.38 18.84
C THR A 23 4.98 9.00 18.39
N LEU A 24 5.22 8.65 17.13
CA LEU A 24 4.83 7.34 16.60
C LEU A 24 5.54 6.20 17.33
N ARG A 25 6.83 6.36 17.64
CA ARG A 25 7.58 5.37 18.42
C ARG A 25 7.06 5.23 19.85
N GLU A 26 6.71 6.34 20.49
CA GLU A 26 6.16 6.34 21.85
C GLU A 26 4.82 5.61 21.96
N VAL A 27 3.99 5.67 20.93
CA VAL A 27 2.73 4.94 20.90
C VAL A 27 2.85 3.53 20.32
N GLY A 28 4.08 3.08 20.03
CA GLY A 28 4.34 1.72 19.57
C GLY A 28 4.09 1.49 18.09
N ILE A 29 3.93 2.54 17.29
CA ILE A 29 3.77 2.40 15.84
C ILE A 29 5.16 2.33 15.20
N THR A 30 5.63 1.11 14.98
CA THR A 30 6.89 0.80 14.33
C THR A 30 6.64 -0.21 13.21
N ASN A 31 7.50 -0.25 12.21
CA ASN A 31 7.42 -1.21 11.10
C ASN A 31 6.17 -1.11 10.22
N ILE A 32 5.48 0.03 10.25
CA ILE A 32 4.38 0.29 9.33
C ILE A 32 4.93 1.06 8.12
N PRO A 33 4.64 0.61 6.88
CA PRO A 33 5.05 1.37 5.70
C PRO A 33 4.55 2.80 5.75
N MET A 34 5.44 3.77 5.49
CA MET A 34 5.11 5.18 5.55
C MET A 34 5.59 5.89 4.28
N ILE A 35 4.70 6.69 3.70
CA ILE A 35 5.02 7.61 2.63
C ILE A 35 5.27 8.98 3.26
N GLU A 36 6.39 9.59 2.91
CA GLU A 36 6.68 10.98 3.27
C GLU A 36 6.31 11.87 2.08
N ALA A 37 5.26 12.68 2.24
CA ALA A 37 4.73 13.53 1.17
C ALA A 37 5.04 15.00 1.47
N TYR A 38 6.03 15.53 0.79
CA TYR A 38 6.49 16.93 0.94
C TYR A 38 5.67 17.82 0.01
N ASN A 39 4.65 18.44 0.57
CA ASN A 39 3.72 19.31 -0.15
C ASN A 39 4.25 20.75 -0.26
N LYS A 40 3.60 21.54 -1.10
CA LYS A 40 3.92 22.94 -1.35
C LYS A 40 5.32 23.17 -1.94
N ALA A 41 5.78 22.23 -2.74
CA ALA A 41 7.06 22.34 -3.43
C ALA A 41 7.11 23.58 -4.36
N ASP A 42 5.95 24.02 -4.85
CA ASP A 42 5.79 25.23 -5.66
C ASP A 42 6.18 26.50 -4.92
N LEU A 43 6.10 26.49 -3.59
CA LEU A 43 6.47 27.64 -2.75
C LEU A 43 7.94 27.65 -2.36
N ARG A 44 8.67 26.58 -2.71
CA ARG A 44 10.11 26.49 -2.43
C ARG A 44 10.91 26.66 -3.72
N GLU A 45 11.62 27.78 -3.81
CA GLU A 45 12.39 28.12 -4.99
C GLU A 45 13.44 27.08 -5.35
N GLY A 46 13.57 26.78 -6.64
CA GLY A 46 14.54 25.81 -7.14
C GLY A 46 14.15 24.35 -6.97
N THR A 47 12.96 24.07 -6.45
CA THR A 47 12.49 22.71 -6.22
C THR A 47 11.82 22.14 -7.48
N ARG A 48 12.19 20.93 -7.85
CA ARG A 48 11.51 20.17 -8.91
C ARG A 48 10.38 19.34 -8.30
N TYR A 49 9.26 19.28 -8.99
CA TYR A 49 8.13 18.45 -8.59
C TYR A 49 7.30 18.03 -9.82
N PRO A 50 6.66 16.82 -9.80
CA PRO A 50 6.80 15.81 -8.78
C PRO A 50 8.16 15.11 -8.85
N GLU A 51 8.70 14.73 -7.72
CA GLU A 51 9.93 13.96 -7.65
C GLU A 51 9.76 12.84 -6.62
N ILE A 52 9.97 11.60 -7.06
CA ILE A 52 9.83 10.40 -6.24
C ILE A 52 11.20 9.82 -5.96
N ASN A 53 11.47 9.53 -4.69
CA ASN A 53 12.67 8.83 -4.26
C ASN A 53 12.28 7.81 -3.19
N GLY A 54 12.06 6.55 -3.61
CA GLY A 54 11.55 5.51 -2.72
C GLY A 54 10.16 5.84 -2.20
N GLN A 55 10.00 5.97 -0.90
CA GLN A 55 8.75 6.32 -0.23
C GLN A 55 8.61 7.83 0.00
N ARG A 56 9.47 8.61 -0.61
CA ARG A 56 9.48 10.05 -0.47
C ARG A 56 8.98 10.69 -1.76
N LEU A 57 8.02 11.60 -1.65
CA LEU A 57 7.47 12.35 -2.77
C LEU A 57 7.54 13.84 -2.48
N VAL A 58 8.19 14.59 -3.37
CA VAL A 58 8.17 16.05 -3.37
C VAL A 58 7.12 16.48 -4.39
N TYR A 59 6.11 17.24 -3.98
CA TYR A 59 4.96 17.53 -4.81
C TYR A 59 4.29 18.86 -4.49
N SER A 60 3.39 19.28 -5.37
CA SER A 60 2.48 20.39 -5.13
C SER A 60 1.04 19.92 -5.35
N ALA A 61 0.17 20.12 -4.36
CA ALA A 61 -1.24 19.78 -4.48
C ALA A 61 -1.96 20.60 -5.57
N ARG A 62 -1.34 21.67 -6.05
CA ARG A 62 -1.85 22.50 -7.14
C ARG A 62 -1.48 21.99 -8.54
N ASP A 63 -0.60 21.01 -8.62
CA ASP A 63 -0.12 20.43 -9.87
C ASP A 63 -0.77 19.06 -10.10
N LYS A 64 -1.45 18.90 -11.23
CA LYS A 64 -2.12 17.64 -11.56
C LYS A 64 -1.16 16.45 -11.69
N ARG A 65 0.04 16.68 -12.23
CA ARG A 65 1.07 15.64 -12.35
C ARG A 65 1.53 15.16 -10.97
N SER A 66 1.64 16.11 -10.04
CA SER A 66 1.98 15.80 -8.65
C SER A 66 0.93 14.95 -7.96
N LEU A 67 -0.36 15.27 -8.16
CA LEU A 67 -1.46 14.50 -7.60
C LEU A 67 -1.50 13.09 -8.19
N GLN A 68 -1.22 12.95 -9.48
CA GLN A 68 -1.13 11.65 -10.11
C GLN A 68 0.03 10.82 -9.53
N ALA A 69 1.19 11.45 -9.34
CA ALA A 69 2.34 10.80 -8.72
C ALA A 69 2.05 10.33 -7.30
N LEU A 70 1.35 11.13 -6.51
CA LEU A 70 0.94 10.76 -5.16
C LEU A 70 -0.02 9.57 -5.19
N THR A 71 -1.01 9.60 -6.07
CA THR A 71 -1.97 8.50 -6.23
C THR A 71 -1.26 7.21 -6.62
N ASP A 72 -0.35 7.28 -7.57
CA ASP A 72 0.41 6.11 -8.03
C ASP A 72 1.28 5.52 -6.92
N LEU A 73 1.91 6.38 -6.11
CA LEU A 73 2.72 5.94 -4.98
C LEU A 73 1.88 5.27 -3.90
N ILE A 74 0.70 5.81 -3.60
CA ILE A 74 -0.26 5.20 -2.67
C ILE A 74 -0.69 3.82 -3.18
N LYS A 75 -1.07 3.73 -4.44
CA LYS A 75 -1.47 2.46 -5.06
C LYS A 75 -0.35 1.43 -5.02
N ALA A 76 0.87 1.82 -5.32
CA ALA A 76 2.03 0.92 -5.26
C ALA A 76 2.24 0.36 -3.85
N ASN A 77 2.01 1.16 -2.81
CA ASN A 77 2.14 0.71 -1.44
C ASN A 77 0.98 -0.17 -0.97
N LEU A 78 -0.25 0.10 -1.44
CA LEU A 78 -1.42 -0.68 -1.08
C LEU A 78 -1.48 -2.02 -1.84
N PHE A 79 -1.16 -2.00 -3.13
CA PHE A 79 -1.30 -3.15 -4.02
C PHE A 79 0.02 -3.85 -4.31
N GLY A 80 1.15 -3.16 -4.14
CA GLY A 80 2.48 -3.76 -4.27
C GLY A 80 2.85 -4.70 -3.12
N GLN A 81 2.01 -4.80 -2.09
CA GLN A 81 2.16 -5.73 -0.98
C GLN A 81 1.32 -7.00 -1.18
N ASP A 82 0.85 -7.24 -2.39
CA ASP A 82 0.12 -8.47 -2.71
C ASP A 82 1.00 -9.67 -2.41
N GLU A 83 0.41 -10.64 -1.71
CA GLU A 83 1.07 -11.88 -1.35
C GLU A 83 0.50 -13.03 -2.15
N GLU A 84 1.36 -13.94 -2.57
CA GLU A 84 0.95 -15.16 -3.25
C GLU A 84 0.66 -16.24 -2.21
N HIS A 85 -0.55 -16.74 -2.21
CA HIS A 85 -1.00 -17.80 -1.31
C HIS A 85 -1.53 -19.00 -2.09
N THR A 86 -1.24 -20.19 -1.58
CA THR A 86 -1.77 -21.44 -2.14
C THR A 86 -2.81 -22.02 -1.20
N TYR A 87 -3.99 -22.29 -1.74
CA TYR A 87 -5.12 -22.84 -1.01
C TYR A 87 -5.46 -24.23 -1.55
N LEU A 88 -5.74 -25.17 -0.66
CA LEU A 88 -6.33 -26.44 -1.01
C LEU A 88 -7.80 -26.41 -0.58
N ILE A 89 -8.71 -26.39 -1.55
CA ILE A 89 -10.13 -26.23 -1.30
C ILE A 89 -10.84 -27.55 -1.58
N PRO A 90 -11.50 -28.14 -0.57
CA PRO A 90 -12.26 -29.37 -0.77
C PRO A 90 -13.29 -29.23 -1.89
N PHE A 91 -13.57 -30.31 -2.61
CA PHE A 91 -14.49 -30.27 -3.76
C PHE A 91 -15.91 -29.85 -3.40
N ASP A 92 -16.35 -30.06 -2.16
CA ASP A 92 -17.65 -29.64 -1.67
C ASP A 92 -17.74 -28.14 -1.35
N GLN A 93 -16.63 -27.39 -1.48
CA GLN A 93 -16.54 -25.98 -1.22
C GLN A 93 -16.34 -25.16 -2.51
N GLY A 94 -17.04 -25.52 -3.58
CA GLY A 94 -16.90 -24.85 -4.87
C GLY A 94 -17.19 -23.35 -4.85
N GLN A 95 -18.01 -22.87 -3.91
CA GLN A 95 -18.27 -21.44 -3.72
C GLN A 95 -17.03 -20.65 -3.33
N LEU A 96 -16.08 -21.26 -2.61
CA LEU A 96 -14.82 -20.62 -2.26
C LEU A 96 -13.93 -20.46 -3.49
N VAL A 97 -13.94 -21.44 -4.40
CA VAL A 97 -13.22 -21.35 -5.66
C VAL A 97 -13.75 -20.17 -6.50
N ASN A 98 -15.06 -20.03 -6.58
CA ASN A 98 -15.68 -18.93 -7.30
C ASN A 98 -15.35 -17.58 -6.65
N TYR A 99 -15.34 -17.50 -5.33
CA TYR A 99 -14.96 -16.29 -4.60
C TYR A 99 -13.53 -15.87 -4.93
N LEU A 100 -12.58 -16.83 -4.93
CA LEU A 100 -11.18 -16.58 -5.28
C LEU A 100 -11.04 -16.06 -6.71
N ASN A 101 -11.75 -16.65 -7.65
CA ASN A 101 -11.71 -16.22 -9.05
C ASN A 101 -12.26 -14.81 -9.26
N GLN A 102 -13.23 -14.37 -8.47
CA GLN A 102 -13.83 -13.06 -8.57
C GLN A 102 -13.03 -11.96 -7.85
N GLU A 103 -12.48 -12.27 -6.68
CA GLU A 103 -11.90 -11.28 -5.79
C GLU A 103 -10.37 -11.21 -5.85
N THR A 104 -9.71 -12.17 -6.49
CA THR A 104 -8.24 -12.22 -6.57
C THR A 104 -7.76 -12.53 -7.98
N VAL A 105 -6.44 -12.40 -8.17
CA VAL A 105 -5.79 -12.83 -9.41
C VAL A 105 -5.31 -14.25 -9.21
N VAL A 106 -6.02 -15.20 -9.80
CA VAL A 106 -5.66 -16.62 -9.75
C VAL A 106 -4.57 -16.91 -10.78
N LYS A 107 -3.42 -17.39 -10.32
CA LYS A 107 -2.29 -17.75 -11.19
C LYS A 107 -2.37 -19.17 -11.71
N THR A 108 -2.66 -20.12 -10.82
CA THR A 108 -2.74 -21.54 -11.19
C THR A 108 -3.92 -22.21 -10.50
N THR A 109 -4.51 -23.19 -11.16
CA THR A 109 -5.56 -24.03 -10.61
C THR A 109 -5.23 -25.50 -10.96
N ASP A 110 -5.06 -26.32 -9.95
CA ASP A 110 -4.78 -27.76 -10.11
C ASP A 110 -5.83 -28.57 -9.35
N TYR A 111 -6.24 -29.70 -9.94
CA TYR A 111 -7.17 -30.62 -9.31
C TYR A 111 -6.38 -31.78 -8.73
N THR A 112 -6.55 -32.01 -7.43
CA THR A 112 -5.88 -33.08 -6.70
C THR A 112 -6.91 -34.10 -6.15
N GLU A 113 -6.43 -35.18 -5.57
CA GLU A 113 -7.31 -36.16 -4.91
C GLU A 113 -8.08 -35.58 -3.73
N HIS A 114 -7.51 -34.55 -3.09
CA HIS A 114 -8.05 -33.95 -1.87
C HIS A 114 -8.84 -32.66 -2.09
N GLY A 115 -8.84 -32.12 -3.31
CA GLY A 115 -9.54 -30.89 -3.61
C GLY A 115 -8.90 -30.09 -4.74
N THR A 116 -9.30 -28.83 -4.85
CA THR A 116 -8.77 -27.89 -5.84
C THR A 116 -7.66 -27.09 -5.19
N ARG A 117 -6.47 -27.16 -5.77
CA ARG A 117 -5.33 -26.35 -5.32
C ARG A 117 -5.27 -25.09 -6.17
N ILE A 118 -5.42 -23.93 -5.52
CA ILE A 118 -5.41 -22.63 -6.17
C ILE A 118 -4.28 -21.78 -5.61
N THR A 119 -3.45 -21.24 -6.50
CA THR A 119 -2.47 -20.23 -6.16
C THR A 119 -2.96 -18.89 -6.65
N ALA A 120 -3.15 -17.96 -5.71
CA ALA A 120 -3.73 -16.63 -5.98
C ALA A 120 -2.91 -15.53 -5.33
N VAL A 121 -2.93 -14.36 -5.96
CA VAL A 121 -2.34 -13.14 -5.42
C VAL A 121 -3.42 -12.39 -4.65
N VAL A 122 -3.20 -12.19 -3.36
CA VAL A 122 -4.16 -11.59 -2.43
C VAL A 122 -3.53 -10.38 -1.78
N ASN A 123 -4.21 -9.23 -1.79
CA ASN A 123 -3.71 -8.09 -1.06
C ASN A 123 -4.08 -8.19 0.44
N PRO A 124 -3.36 -7.46 1.33
CA PRO A 124 -3.59 -7.58 2.76
C PRO A 124 -5.03 -7.30 3.22
N VAL A 125 -5.74 -6.41 2.54
CA VAL A 125 -7.14 -6.07 2.87
C VAL A 125 -8.05 -7.26 2.59
N GLN A 126 -7.89 -7.89 1.43
CA GLN A 126 -8.64 -9.10 1.07
C GLN A 126 -8.31 -10.26 2.00
N LYS A 127 -7.03 -10.40 2.37
CA LYS A 127 -6.59 -11.43 3.32
C LYS A 127 -7.33 -11.33 4.65
N VAL A 128 -7.53 -10.12 5.17
CA VAL A 128 -8.28 -9.89 6.40
C VAL A 128 -9.74 -10.34 6.25
N SER A 129 -10.38 -10.02 5.13
CA SER A 129 -11.77 -10.40 4.88
C SER A 129 -11.96 -11.92 4.71
N TRP A 130 -10.89 -12.66 4.42
CA TRP A 130 -10.92 -14.12 4.23
C TRP A 130 -10.81 -14.91 5.53
N HIS A 131 -10.49 -14.25 6.62
CA HIS A 131 -10.29 -14.91 7.91
C HIS A 131 -11.51 -15.76 8.34
N GLY A 132 -12.70 -15.33 8.01
CA GLY A 132 -13.92 -16.05 8.33
C GLY A 132 -14.23 -17.21 7.39
N LEU A 133 -13.50 -17.35 6.28
CA LEU A 133 -13.78 -18.35 5.25
C LEU A 133 -12.84 -19.55 5.31
N ARG A 134 -11.84 -19.51 6.16
CA ARG A 134 -10.88 -20.60 6.31
C ARG A 134 -11.36 -21.67 7.24
#